data_6fb8897818cfb7e32fd42c6227f22cb5
#
_entry.id   6fb8897818cfb7e32fd42c6227f22cb5
#
_cell.length_a   1.000
_cell.length_b   1.000
_cell.length_c   1.000
_cell.angle_alpha   90.00
_cell.angle_beta   90.00
_cell.angle_gamma   90.00
#
_symmetry.space_group_name_H-M   'P 1'
#
loop_
_entity.id
_entity.type
_entity.pdbx_description
1 polymer ?
#
loop_
_entity_poly.entity_id
_entity_poly.type
_entity_poly.pdbx_seq_one_letter_code
_entity_poly.pdbx_strand_id
1 'polypeptide(L)'
;MKAINIQSVTIKKICILFLFVNFAFSASAQNHSFRDRLFFGGSFGLAIGQYTDIEISPHVGYYITPRWGAGIGFTYEYYNNKYHWPFINHLGQIYYERYETHIWGGRIFTNYVIINNVNDFIPLGLHFRIFAHAEYEALSYEKGFFIHDAPGRELQNSILVGGGLRFPMGKRSSMNLTLLWNLNSQLNSIYGNGPILRFGYNF
;
A
#
# COMPACT_ATOMS: atom_id res chain seq x y z
N MET A 1 14.45 44.61 -4.87
CA MET A 1 13.59 43.59 -5.50
C MET A 1 14.50 42.64 -6.28
N LYS A 2 14.71 41.42 -5.79
CA LYS A 2 15.48 40.37 -6.50
C LYS A 2 14.52 39.62 -7.41
N ALA A 3 14.66 39.78 -8.72
CA ALA A 3 13.97 38.96 -9.70
C ALA A 3 14.47 37.53 -9.56
N ILE A 4 13.61 36.63 -9.07
CA ILE A 4 13.88 35.22 -9.03
C ILE A 4 13.88 34.73 -10.48
N ASN A 5 15.01 34.21 -10.93
CA ASN A 5 15.22 33.77 -12.31
C ASN A 5 14.43 32.47 -12.56
N ILE A 6 13.17 32.61 -12.93
CA ILE A 6 12.19 31.54 -13.21
C ILE A 6 12.72 30.58 -14.29
N GLN A 7 13.51 31.07 -15.24
CA GLN A 7 14.09 30.25 -16.31
C GLN A 7 15.08 29.18 -15.77
N SER A 8 15.88 29.52 -14.76
CA SER A 8 16.89 28.59 -14.23
C SER A 8 16.26 27.41 -13.48
N VAL A 9 15.11 27.61 -12.82
CA VAL A 9 14.36 26.58 -12.10
C VAL A 9 13.67 25.62 -13.07
N THR A 10 13.15 26.14 -14.17
CA THR A 10 12.48 25.34 -15.21
C THR A 10 13.48 24.47 -15.96
N ILE A 11 14.66 25.00 -16.30
CA ILE A 11 15.72 24.24 -16.98
C ILE A 11 16.24 23.10 -16.09
N LYS A 12 16.44 23.36 -14.78
CA LYS A 12 16.85 22.29 -13.83
C LYS A 12 15.83 21.17 -13.73
N LYS A 13 14.53 21.48 -13.69
CA LYS A 13 13.46 20.48 -13.68
C LYS A 13 13.41 19.68 -14.97
N ILE A 14 13.61 20.31 -16.12
CA ILE A 14 13.66 19.64 -17.43
C ILE A 14 14.89 18.73 -17.52
N CYS A 15 16.06 19.15 -17.05
CA CYS A 15 17.27 18.33 -17.02
C CYS A 15 17.12 17.12 -16.10
N ILE A 16 16.48 17.28 -14.94
CA ILE A 16 16.21 16.16 -14.02
C ILE A 16 15.23 15.18 -14.67
N LEU A 17 14.17 15.66 -15.30
CA LEU A 17 13.20 14.82 -16.02
C LEU A 17 13.88 14.09 -17.18
N PHE A 18 14.76 14.75 -17.92
CA PHE A 18 15.51 14.15 -19.04
C PHE A 18 16.50 13.08 -18.55
N LEU A 19 17.16 13.29 -17.42
CA LEU A 19 18.00 12.28 -16.76
C LEU A 19 17.20 11.05 -16.32
N PHE A 20 16.01 11.26 -15.73
CA PHE A 20 15.13 10.15 -15.36
C PHE A 20 14.64 9.35 -16.57
N VAL A 21 14.28 10.02 -17.65
CA VAL A 21 13.85 9.39 -18.91
C VAL A 21 14.99 8.55 -19.52
N ASN A 22 16.22 9.07 -19.57
CA ASN A 22 17.36 8.30 -20.08
C ASN A 22 17.71 7.08 -19.21
N PHE A 23 17.56 7.19 -17.88
CA PHE A 23 17.78 6.06 -16.97
C PHE A 23 16.72 4.95 -17.18
N ALA A 24 15.49 5.33 -17.51
CA ALA A 24 14.40 4.39 -17.83
C ALA A 24 14.66 3.63 -19.14
N PHE A 25 15.22 4.28 -20.17
CA PHE A 25 15.51 3.64 -21.45
C PHE A 25 16.73 2.70 -21.40
N SER A 26 17.70 2.94 -20.52
CA SER A 26 18.88 2.07 -20.37
C SER A 26 18.56 0.69 -19.78
N ALA A 27 17.40 0.51 -19.15
CA ALA A 27 16.97 -0.75 -18.56
C ALA A 27 16.40 -1.77 -19.58
N SER A 28 16.24 -1.39 -20.85
CA SER A 28 15.54 -2.19 -21.88
C SER A 28 16.39 -3.24 -22.59
N ALA A 29 17.62 -3.47 -22.18
CA ALA A 29 18.59 -4.34 -22.90
C ALA A 29 18.53 -5.84 -22.54
N GLN A 30 17.52 -6.30 -21.82
CA GLN A 30 17.33 -7.74 -21.58
C GLN A 30 16.11 -8.24 -22.36
N ASN A 31 16.35 -9.22 -23.25
CA ASN A 31 15.39 -9.89 -24.12
C ASN A 31 14.34 -10.73 -23.37
N HIS A 32 13.68 -10.16 -22.34
CA HIS A 32 12.51 -10.79 -21.74
C HIS A 32 11.25 -10.27 -22.41
N SER A 33 10.35 -11.17 -22.82
CA SER A 33 9.03 -10.80 -23.33
C SER A 33 8.30 -9.90 -22.33
N PHE A 34 7.56 -8.91 -22.80
CA PHE A 34 6.73 -8.06 -21.95
C PHE A 34 5.86 -8.87 -20.97
N ARG A 35 5.34 -10.02 -21.43
CA ARG A 35 4.53 -10.94 -20.61
C ARG A 35 5.31 -11.57 -19.45
N ASP A 36 6.62 -11.77 -19.60
CA ASP A 36 7.46 -12.38 -18.57
C ASP A 36 7.76 -11.41 -17.40
N ARG A 37 7.53 -10.12 -17.63
CA ARG A 37 7.71 -9.06 -16.63
C ARG A 37 6.41 -8.65 -15.93
N LEU A 38 5.26 -9.10 -16.46
CA LEU A 38 3.98 -8.90 -15.78
C LEU A 38 3.87 -9.84 -14.59
N PHE A 39 3.35 -9.33 -13.48
CA PHE A 39 2.92 -10.14 -12.36
C PHE A 39 1.52 -9.71 -11.92
N PHE A 40 0.78 -10.69 -11.46
CA PHE A 40 -0.55 -10.51 -10.87
C PHE A 40 -0.49 -10.97 -9.43
N GLY A 41 -1.34 -10.41 -8.60
CA GLY A 41 -1.37 -10.81 -7.22
C GLY A 41 -2.47 -10.11 -6.44
N GLY A 42 -2.39 -10.23 -5.14
CA GLY A 42 -3.28 -9.55 -4.23
C GLY A 42 -2.78 -9.67 -2.80
N SER A 43 -3.35 -8.84 -1.93
CA SER A 43 -3.25 -8.98 -0.50
C SER A 43 -4.62 -9.26 0.10
N PHE A 44 -4.59 -9.94 1.22
CA PHE A 44 -5.76 -10.27 2.03
C PHE A 44 -5.46 -9.88 3.48
N GLY A 45 -6.38 -9.17 4.10
CA GLY A 45 -6.39 -8.83 5.50
C GLY A 45 -7.63 -9.40 6.17
N LEU A 46 -7.49 -9.93 7.37
CA LEU A 46 -8.60 -10.44 8.17
C LEU A 46 -8.35 -10.12 9.64
N ALA A 47 -9.25 -9.37 10.24
CA ALA A 47 -9.33 -9.20 11.68
C ALA A 47 -10.73 -9.61 12.16
N ILE A 48 -10.79 -10.52 13.13
CA ILE A 48 -12.03 -11.00 13.74
C ILE A 48 -11.89 -10.91 15.25
N GLY A 49 -12.86 -10.27 15.91
CA GLY A 49 -12.87 -10.11 17.35
C GLY A 49 -13.98 -9.18 17.79
N GLN A 50 -13.64 -8.08 18.44
CA GLN A 50 -14.60 -7.02 18.76
C GLN A 50 -15.16 -6.36 17.50
N TYR A 51 -14.38 -6.33 16.44
CA TYR A 51 -14.79 -5.93 15.10
C TYR A 51 -14.40 -7.01 14.09
N THR A 52 -15.02 -6.98 12.94
CA THR A 52 -14.70 -7.79 11.77
C THR A 52 -14.23 -6.85 10.69
N ASP A 53 -13.03 -7.10 10.17
CA ASP A 53 -12.42 -6.35 9.09
C ASP A 53 -11.88 -7.36 8.07
N ILE A 54 -12.33 -7.22 6.83
CA ILE A 54 -11.97 -8.10 5.71
C ILE A 54 -11.49 -7.22 4.57
N GLU A 55 -10.17 -7.23 4.33
CA GLU A 55 -9.55 -6.54 3.21
C GLU A 55 -9.23 -7.52 2.07
N ILE A 56 -9.60 -7.16 0.84
CA ILE A 56 -9.20 -7.85 -0.39
C ILE A 56 -8.63 -6.80 -1.34
N SER A 57 -7.38 -7.02 -1.80
CA SER A 57 -6.66 -6.02 -2.54
C SER A 57 -5.91 -6.61 -3.74
N PRO A 58 -6.62 -6.94 -4.85
CA PRO A 58 -6.00 -7.41 -6.08
C PRO A 58 -5.12 -6.34 -6.72
N HIS A 59 -4.05 -6.79 -7.40
CA HIS A 59 -3.14 -5.88 -8.10
C HIS A 59 -2.51 -6.52 -9.33
N VAL A 60 -2.05 -5.66 -10.23
CA VAL A 60 -1.21 -6.01 -11.37
C VAL A 60 0.02 -5.11 -11.37
N GLY A 61 1.17 -5.70 -11.69
CA GLY A 61 2.40 -4.95 -11.75
C GLY A 61 3.32 -5.42 -12.86
N TYR A 62 4.39 -4.66 -13.03
CA TYR A 62 5.40 -4.88 -14.04
C TYR A 62 6.80 -4.75 -13.41
N TYR A 63 7.66 -5.72 -13.69
CA TYR A 63 9.07 -5.66 -13.32
C TYR A 63 9.84 -4.77 -14.31
N ILE A 64 10.13 -3.52 -13.89
CA ILE A 64 10.95 -2.56 -14.64
C ILE A 64 12.37 -3.12 -14.79
N THR A 65 12.89 -3.67 -13.69
CA THR A 65 14.15 -4.43 -13.65
C THR A 65 13.93 -5.71 -12.82
N PRO A 66 14.86 -6.67 -12.79
CA PRO A 66 14.72 -7.87 -11.94
C PRO A 66 14.56 -7.58 -10.45
N ARG A 67 14.93 -6.37 -10.01
CA ARG A 67 14.80 -5.93 -8.60
C ARG A 67 13.74 -4.89 -8.37
N TRP A 68 13.27 -4.18 -9.41
CA TRP A 68 12.34 -3.07 -9.28
C TRP A 68 11.03 -3.39 -9.99
N GLY A 69 9.94 -3.40 -9.22
CA GLY A 69 8.58 -3.57 -9.73
C GLY A 69 7.73 -2.37 -9.37
N ALA A 70 6.77 -2.06 -10.24
CA ALA A 70 5.72 -1.08 -9.98
C ALA A 70 4.39 -1.63 -10.45
N GLY A 71 3.30 -1.13 -9.87
CA GLY A 71 1.98 -1.63 -10.24
C GLY A 71 0.84 -0.75 -9.74
N ILE A 72 -0.35 -1.20 -10.07
CA ILE A 72 -1.61 -0.62 -9.63
C ILE A 72 -2.46 -1.70 -8.97
N GLY A 73 -3.30 -1.31 -8.05
CA GLY A 73 -4.20 -2.22 -7.36
C GLY A 73 -5.53 -1.55 -7.03
N PHE A 74 -6.46 -2.37 -6.65
CA PHE A 74 -7.75 -1.98 -6.10
C PHE A 74 -7.84 -2.53 -4.69
N THR A 75 -8.39 -1.76 -3.76
CA THR A 75 -8.62 -2.17 -2.37
C THR A 75 -10.11 -2.15 -2.11
N TYR A 76 -10.61 -3.22 -1.52
CA TYR A 76 -11.95 -3.31 -0.97
C TYR A 76 -11.85 -3.84 0.45
N GLU A 77 -12.50 -3.16 1.39
CA GLU A 77 -12.53 -3.49 2.80
C GLU A 77 -13.98 -3.48 3.30
N TYR A 78 -14.37 -4.53 4.00
CA TYR A 78 -15.61 -4.64 4.74
C TYR A 78 -15.30 -4.51 6.22
N TYR A 79 -15.82 -3.45 6.84
CA TYR A 79 -15.66 -3.18 8.25
C TYR A 79 -16.99 -3.26 9.00
N ASN A 80 -17.00 -3.96 10.13
CA ASN A 80 -18.16 -4.13 10.98
C ASN A 80 -17.73 -4.17 12.45
N ASN A 81 -18.19 -3.21 13.24
CA ASN A 81 -17.89 -3.12 14.65
C ASN A 81 -19.18 -2.97 15.48
N LYS A 82 -19.39 -3.93 16.38
CA LYS A 82 -20.58 -3.94 17.27
C LYS A 82 -20.52 -2.88 18.38
N TYR A 83 -19.35 -2.35 18.67
CA TYR A 83 -19.06 -1.41 19.76
C TYR A 83 -18.47 -0.11 19.25
N HIS A 84 -18.86 0.32 18.04
CA HIS A 84 -18.22 1.45 17.38
C HIS A 84 -18.57 2.79 18.05
N TRP A 85 -19.87 3.02 18.32
CA TRP A 85 -20.35 4.26 18.88
C TRP A 85 -20.86 4.06 20.32
N PRO A 86 -20.15 4.59 21.36
CA PRO A 86 -20.62 4.57 22.74
C PRO A 86 -21.65 5.68 22.99
N PHE A 87 -22.77 5.33 23.61
CA PHE A 87 -23.81 6.25 24.05
C PHE A 87 -24.10 6.06 25.55
N ILE A 88 -24.48 7.13 26.21
CA ILE A 88 -24.91 7.10 27.61
C ILE A 88 -26.41 7.45 27.67
N ASN A 89 -27.22 6.55 28.21
CA ASN A 89 -28.63 6.80 28.41
C ASN A 89 -28.86 7.72 29.64
N HIS A 90 -30.10 8.16 29.83
CA HIS A 90 -30.50 9.03 30.94
C HIS A 90 -30.33 8.38 32.33
N LEU A 91 -30.09 7.09 32.39
CA LEU A 91 -29.78 6.34 33.63
C LEU A 91 -28.29 6.17 33.88
N GLY A 92 -27.41 6.77 33.03
CA GLY A 92 -25.98 6.65 33.14
C GLY A 92 -25.40 5.32 32.62
N GLN A 93 -26.19 4.48 31.95
CA GLN A 93 -25.74 3.22 31.41
C GLN A 93 -25.12 3.43 30.01
N ILE A 94 -23.99 2.80 29.76
CA ILE A 94 -23.32 2.83 28.47
C ILE A 94 -23.91 1.72 27.59
N TYR A 95 -24.35 2.07 26.38
CA TYR A 95 -24.71 1.14 25.34
C TYR A 95 -23.93 1.50 24.06
N TYR A 96 -23.79 0.53 23.16
CA TYR A 96 -23.01 0.67 21.95
C TYR A 96 -23.89 0.48 20.73
N GLU A 97 -23.67 1.30 19.72
CA GLU A 97 -24.28 1.13 18.42
C GLU A 97 -23.31 0.48 17.44
N ARG A 98 -23.85 -0.47 16.69
CA ARG A 98 -23.12 -1.18 15.63
C ARG A 98 -22.92 -0.27 14.45
N TYR A 99 -21.71 -0.29 13.90
CA TYR A 99 -21.39 0.37 12.65
C TYR A 99 -20.86 -0.62 11.62
N GLU A 100 -21.36 -0.49 10.40
CA GLU A 100 -20.98 -1.33 9.27
C GLU A 100 -20.76 -0.44 8.06
N THR A 101 -19.63 -0.65 7.35
CA THR A 101 -19.31 0.15 6.17
C THR A 101 -18.44 -0.62 5.20
N HIS A 102 -18.43 -0.13 3.96
CA HIS A 102 -17.60 -0.62 2.87
C HIS A 102 -16.63 0.48 2.46
N ILE A 103 -15.34 0.19 2.48
CA ILE A 103 -14.26 1.08 2.06
C ILE A 103 -13.69 0.52 0.77
N TRP A 104 -13.46 1.37 -0.23
CA TRP A 104 -12.90 0.92 -1.49
C TRP A 104 -12.13 2.03 -2.19
N GLY A 105 -11.17 1.66 -3.01
CA GLY A 105 -10.39 2.63 -3.75
C GLY A 105 -9.29 2.01 -4.59
N GLY A 106 -8.35 2.84 -4.97
CA GLY A 106 -7.23 2.44 -5.81
C GLY A 106 -5.90 2.77 -5.17
N ARG A 107 -4.87 2.04 -5.58
CA ARG A 107 -3.49 2.27 -5.17
C ARG A 107 -2.53 2.15 -6.33
N ILE A 108 -1.47 2.92 -6.26
CA ILE A 108 -0.28 2.75 -7.09
C ILE A 108 0.88 2.42 -6.16
N PHE A 109 1.72 1.48 -6.54
CA PHE A 109 2.80 1.04 -5.66
C PHE A 109 4.08 0.78 -6.44
N THR A 110 5.18 0.80 -5.70
CA THR A 110 6.49 0.37 -6.17
C THR A 110 7.19 -0.47 -5.10
N ASN A 111 7.97 -1.43 -5.53
CA ASN A 111 8.80 -2.23 -4.64
C ASN A 111 10.19 -2.43 -5.23
N TYR A 112 11.20 -2.44 -4.36
CA TYR A 112 12.59 -2.62 -4.72
C TYR A 112 13.24 -3.69 -3.85
N VAL A 113 13.75 -4.75 -4.48
CA VAL A 113 14.46 -5.84 -3.78
C VAL A 113 15.85 -5.38 -3.37
N ILE A 114 16.04 -5.21 -2.06
CA ILE A 114 17.30 -4.80 -1.44
C ILE A 114 18.22 -6.01 -1.35
N ILE A 115 17.75 -7.10 -0.76
CA ILE A 115 18.49 -8.36 -0.57
C ILE A 115 17.77 -9.45 -1.38
N ASN A 116 18.48 -10.03 -2.33
CA ASN A 116 17.88 -11.00 -3.24
C ASN A 116 17.77 -12.40 -2.62
N ASN A 117 18.64 -12.76 -1.70
CA ASN A 117 18.57 -13.99 -0.92
C ASN A 117 19.28 -13.78 0.41
N VAL A 118 18.55 -13.87 1.51
CA VAL A 118 19.12 -13.67 2.84
C VAL A 118 20.09 -14.78 3.22
N ASN A 119 19.92 -15.98 2.68
CA ASN A 119 20.81 -17.10 2.95
C ASN A 119 22.25 -16.87 2.45
N ASP A 120 22.46 -15.92 1.52
CA ASP A 120 23.79 -15.55 1.03
C ASP A 120 24.59 -14.75 2.07
N PHE A 121 23.91 -14.13 3.05
CA PHE A 121 24.50 -13.34 4.13
C PHE A 121 24.52 -14.08 5.45
N ILE A 122 23.44 -14.79 5.75
CA ILE A 122 23.24 -15.51 7.00
C ILE A 122 22.73 -16.92 6.64
N PRO A 123 23.55 -17.97 6.80
CA PRO A 123 23.20 -19.34 6.40
C PRO A 123 22.17 -19.97 7.32
N LEU A 124 20.93 -19.50 7.26
CA LEU A 124 19.79 -20.00 8.04
C LEU A 124 19.05 -21.16 7.36
N GLY A 125 19.44 -21.53 6.13
CA GLY A 125 18.70 -22.49 5.32
C GLY A 125 17.36 -21.95 4.79
N LEU A 126 17.09 -20.65 4.97
CA LEU A 126 15.86 -19.99 4.54
C LEU A 126 16.13 -19.10 3.34
N HIS A 127 15.39 -19.32 2.26
CA HIS A 127 15.51 -18.56 1.03
C HIS A 127 14.38 -17.56 0.92
N PHE A 128 14.63 -16.31 1.30
CA PHE A 128 13.69 -15.22 1.13
C PHE A 128 14.41 -13.92 0.71
N ARG A 129 13.66 -13.01 0.13
CA ARG A 129 14.12 -11.70 -0.31
C ARG A 129 13.64 -10.64 0.66
N ILE A 130 14.45 -9.57 0.83
CA ILE A 130 14.03 -8.38 1.56
C ILE A 130 13.79 -7.28 0.53
N PHE A 131 12.65 -6.60 0.61
CA PHE A 131 12.30 -5.52 -0.29
C PHE A 131 11.80 -4.28 0.46
N ALA A 132 12.07 -3.10 -0.11
CA ALA A 132 11.40 -1.86 0.26
C ALA A 132 10.12 -1.71 -0.54
N HIS A 133 9.10 -1.07 0.03
CA HIS A 133 7.81 -0.83 -0.58
C HIS A 133 7.36 0.59 -0.31
N ALA A 134 6.78 1.24 -1.33
CA ALA A 134 6.10 2.51 -1.20
C ALA A 134 4.83 2.46 -2.04
N GLU A 135 3.75 3.01 -1.50
CA GLU A 135 2.49 3.12 -2.23
C GLU A 135 1.75 4.41 -1.89
N TYR A 136 1.00 4.89 -2.86
CA TYR A 136 -0.01 5.91 -2.69
C TYR A 136 -1.37 5.25 -2.88
N GLU A 137 -2.25 5.46 -1.93
CA GLU A 137 -3.58 4.88 -1.90
C GLU A 137 -4.63 5.97 -1.72
N ALA A 138 -5.72 5.85 -2.47
CA ALA A 138 -6.87 6.72 -2.39
C ALA A 138 -8.11 5.87 -2.10
N LEU A 139 -8.62 5.93 -0.86
CA LEU A 139 -9.76 5.14 -0.39
C LEU A 139 -10.97 6.02 -0.12
N SER A 140 -12.12 5.59 -0.62
CA SER A 140 -13.42 6.18 -0.34
C SER A 140 -14.05 5.46 0.85
N TYR A 141 -14.35 6.19 1.90
CA TYR A 141 -15.03 5.71 3.11
C TYR A 141 -16.27 6.56 3.43
N GLU A 142 -17.19 6.03 4.20
CA GLU A 142 -18.35 6.78 4.70
C GLU A 142 -17.94 7.71 5.84
N LYS A 143 -18.42 8.95 5.83
CA LYS A 143 -18.13 9.93 6.89
C LYS A 143 -18.61 9.45 8.26
N GLY A 144 -19.63 8.62 8.30
CA GLY A 144 -20.12 7.92 9.48
C GLY A 144 -19.07 7.07 10.20
N PHE A 145 -17.94 6.74 9.54
CA PHE A 145 -16.83 6.03 10.18
C PHE A 145 -16.17 6.83 11.31
N PHE A 146 -16.06 8.15 11.17
CA PHE A 146 -15.46 9.03 12.17
C PHE A 146 -16.44 9.97 12.86
N ILE A 147 -17.60 10.25 12.26
CA ILE A 147 -18.60 11.18 12.76
C ILE A 147 -19.95 10.50 12.71
N HIS A 148 -20.53 10.22 13.88
CA HIS A 148 -21.82 9.56 13.98
C HIS A 148 -22.90 10.24 13.11
N ASP A 149 -23.65 9.44 12.36
CA ASP A 149 -24.72 9.86 11.44
C ASP A 149 -24.35 10.89 10.37
N ALA A 150 -23.04 11.09 10.11
CA ALA A 150 -22.63 12.00 9.06
C ALA A 150 -22.92 11.39 7.68
N PRO A 151 -23.73 12.05 6.83
CA PRO A 151 -24.08 11.54 5.52
C PRO A 151 -22.94 11.72 4.52
N GLY A 152 -22.88 10.82 3.53
CA GLY A 152 -21.97 10.90 2.39
C GLY A 152 -20.63 10.21 2.62
N ARG A 153 -19.81 10.28 1.59
CA ARG A 153 -18.48 9.65 1.54
C ARG A 153 -17.38 10.69 1.42
N GLU A 154 -16.20 10.32 1.84
CA GLU A 154 -14.99 11.13 1.74
C GLU A 154 -13.85 10.29 1.16
N LEU A 155 -12.88 10.95 0.53
CA LEU A 155 -11.70 10.32 -0.03
C LEU A 155 -10.52 10.56 0.90
N GLN A 156 -9.93 9.50 1.43
CA GLN A 156 -8.68 9.55 2.15
C GLN A 156 -7.52 9.18 1.24
N ASN A 157 -6.50 10.01 1.23
CA ASN A 157 -5.26 9.75 0.53
C ASN A 157 -4.19 9.36 1.54
N SER A 158 -3.52 8.24 1.30
CA SER A 158 -2.47 7.72 2.18
C SER A 158 -1.17 7.49 1.42
N ILE A 159 -0.05 7.87 2.02
CA ILE A 159 1.28 7.55 1.54
C ILE A 159 1.86 6.52 2.50
N LEU A 160 1.95 5.28 2.05
CA LEU A 160 2.43 4.18 2.86
C LEU A 160 3.84 3.80 2.42
N VAL A 161 4.75 3.68 3.39
CA VAL A 161 6.13 3.25 3.14
C VAL A 161 6.53 2.17 4.13
N GLY A 162 7.42 1.30 3.70
CA GLY A 162 7.92 0.25 4.56
C GLY A 162 8.73 -0.78 3.80
N GLY A 163 8.63 -2.02 4.23
CA GLY A 163 9.35 -3.11 3.59
C GLY A 163 8.76 -4.46 3.98
N GLY A 164 9.34 -5.50 3.41
CA GLY A 164 8.80 -6.83 3.64
C GLY A 164 9.73 -7.95 3.26
N LEU A 165 9.23 -9.13 3.54
CA LEU A 165 9.84 -10.40 3.20
C LEU A 165 9.08 -11.02 2.04
N ARG A 166 9.82 -11.52 1.04
CA ARG A 166 9.26 -12.24 -0.10
C ARG A 166 9.78 -13.66 -0.12
N PHE A 167 8.89 -14.61 0.04
CA PHE A 167 9.16 -16.04 0.03
C PHE A 167 8.83 -16.61 -1.35
N PRO A 168 9.81 -17.07 -2.15
CA PRO A 168 9.54 -17.75 -3.41
C PRO A 168 8.76 -19.04 -3.18
N MET A 169 7.65 -19.23 -3.91
CA MET A 169 6.77 -20.40 -3.83
C MET A 169 6.78 -21.21 -5.12
N GLY A 170 7.84 -21.12 -5.90
CA GLY A 170 8.01 -21.77 -7.20
C GLY A 170 8.69 -20.87 -8.23
N LYS A 171 8.49 -21.16 -9.51
CA LYS A 171 9.22 -20.43 -10.58
C LYS A 171 8.75 -18.97 -10.73
N ARG A 172 7.46 -18.67 -10.53
CA ARG A 172 6.88 -17.32 -10.75
C ARG A 172 6.08 -16.82 -9.54
N SER A 173 5.75 -17.69 -8.59
CA SER A 173 4.89 -17.35 -7.45
C SER A 173 5.71 -16.96 -6.23
N SER A 174 5.18 -16.06 -5.42
CA SER A 174 5.77 -15.66 -4.14
C SER A 174 4.71 -15.24 -3.13
N MET A 175 4.95 -15.55 -1.87
CA MET A 175 4.25 -14.95 -0.73
C MET A 175 5.02 -13.73 -0.26
N ASN A 176 4.30 -12.67 0.11
CA ASN A 176 4.87 -11.45 0.64
C ASN A 176 4.30 -11.16 2.02
N LEU A 177 5.16 -10.80 2.94
CA LEU A 177 4.79 -10.23 4.23
C LEU A 177 5.32 -8.80 4.25
N THR A 178 4.43 -7.82 4.33
CA THR A 178 4.79 -6.41 4.20
C THR A 178 4.35 -5.65 5.44
N LEU A 179 5.24 -4.83 5.99
CA LEU A 179 5.00 -3.94 7.11
C LEU A 179 5.13 -2.50 6.61
N LEU A 180 4.06 -1.72 6.77
CA LEU A 180 3.94 -0.37 6.24
C LEU A 180 3.60 0.63 7.35
N TRP A 181 4.01 1.87 7.15
CA TRP A 181 3.64 3.03 7.95
C TRP A 181 3.03 4.10 7.07
N ASN A 182 1.97 4.72 7.57
CA ASN A 182 1.34 5.86 6.92
C ASN A 182 2.12 7.13 7.27
N LEU A 183 2.73 7.78 6.26
CA LEU A 183 3.52 9.00 6.44
C LEU A 183 2.67 10.25 6.61
N ASN A 184 1.46 10.24 6.11
CA ASN A 184 0.52 11.36 6.19
C ASN A 184 -0.70 11.01 7.06
N SER A 185 -0.47 10.26 8.15
CA SER A 185 -1.53 9.95 9.11
C SER A 185 -2.14 11.24 9.65
N GLN A 186 -3.43 11.43 9.39
CA GLN A 186 -4.24 12.47 9.99
C GLN A 186 -4.90 11.91 11.26
N LEU A 187 -5.42 12.78 12.12
CA LEU A 187 -6.14 12.39 13.34
C LEU A 187 -7.29 11.38 13.06
N ASN A 188 -7.86 11.43 11.86
CA ASN A 188 -8.92 10.55 11.38
C ASN A 188 -8.39 9.66 10.24
N SER A 189 -7.36 8.85 10.48
CA SER A 189 -6.87 7.89 9.50
C SER A 189 -7.55 6.53 9.66
N ILE A 190 -8.02 5.93 8.57
CA ILE A 190 -8.56 4.56 8.53
C ILE A 190 -7.55 3.57 9.12
N TYR A 191 -6.26 3.80 8.86
CA TYR A 191 -5.16 2.96 9.37
C TYR A 191 -4.73 3.26 10.81
N GLY A 192 -5.32 4.27 11.46
CA GLY A 192 -4.85 4.73 12.77
C GLY A 192 -3.38 5.19 12.75
N ASN A 193 -2.70 5.06 13.88
CA ASN A 193 -1.29 5.48 14.04
C ASN A 193 -0.31 4.28 14.09
N GLY A 194 -0.81 3.06 13.92
CA GLY A 194 -0.01 1.84 14.00
C GLY A 194 0.60 1.39 12.67
N PRO A 195 1.51 0.41 12.72
CA PRO A 195 1.99 -0.26 11.52
C PRO A 195 0.89 -1.12 10.89
N ILE A 196 0.88 -1.18 9.57
CA ILE A 196 -0.04 -1.96 8.77
C ILE A 196 0.69 -3.23 8.33
N LEU A 197 0.14 -4.39 8.66
CA LEU A 197 0.68 -5.67 8.25
C LEU A 197 -0.17 -6.25 7.12
N ARG A 198 0.45 -6.54 5.98
CA ARG A 198 -0.23 -7.14 4.83
C ARG A 198 0.39 -8.46 4.43
N PHE A 199 -0.47 -9.43 4.18
CA PHE A 199 -0.11 -10.70 3.57
C PHE A 199 -0.51 -10.67 2.10
N GLY A 200 0.43 -10.97 1.20
CA GLY A 200 0.19 -10.94 -0.23
C GLY A 200 0.69 -12.20 -0.93
N TYR A 201 0.12 -12.44 -2.10
CA TYR A 201 0.54 -13.50 -3.02
C TYR A 201 0.68 -12.94 -4.43
N ASN A 202 1.78 -13.27 -5.09
CA ASN A 202 2.05 -12.89 -6.49
C ASN A 202 2.32 -14.16 -7.33
N PHE A 203 1.87 -14.12 -8.59
CA PHE A 203 2.08 -15.18 -9.59
C PHE A 203 2.32 -14.62 -10.98
#